data_7b634d37ac50344f0b630b533c0ed689
#
_entry.id   7b634d37ac50344f0b630b533c0ed689
#
_cell.length_a   1.000
_cell.length_b   1.000
_cell.length_c   1.000
_cell.angle_alpha   90.00
_cell.angle_beta   90.00
_cell.angle_gamma   90.00
#
_symmetry.space_group_name_H-M   'P 1'
#
loop_
_entity.id
_entity.type
_entity.pdbx_description
1 polymer ?
#
loop_
_entity_poly.entity_id
_entity_poly.type
_entity_poly.pdbx_seq_one_letter_code
_entity_poly.pdbx_strand_id
1 'polypeptide(L)'
;TFFLILMVIAFLQPSLTNVMAVIGLTAWPSLARLVRGECLTIREREFVQAARGLGLSRARILLVHILPNVLGPIIVTATLGVGSAVLTESALSFLGLGVQPPTPSWGNILTSGKDYLHIAWWLSVFPGIAVLVTVLAYNLLGEGLRDVLDPRLET
;
A
#
# COMPACT_ATOMS: atom_id res chain seq x y z
N THR A 1 -11.98 5.01 -4.54
CA THR A 1 -11.60 4.10 -3.43
C THR A 1 -11.88 4.74 -2.06
N PHE A 2 -11.39 5.97 -1.78
CA PHE A 2 -11.54 6.64 -0.48
C PHE A 2 -13.01 6.77 0.00
N PHE A 3 -13.92 7.24 -0.87
CA PHE A 3 -15.35 7.33 -0.54
C PHE A 3 -16.00 5.98 -0.21
N LEU A 4 -15.56 4.90 -0.87
CA LEU A 4 -16.02 3.55 -0.56
C LEU A 4 -15.56 3.12 0.84
N ILE A 5 -14.30 3.41 1.19
CA ILE A 5 -13.76 3.17 2.52
C ILE A 5 -14.56 3.93 3.57
N LEU A 6 -14.82 5.23 3.35
CA LEU A 6 -15.65 6.06 4.21
C LEU A 6 -17.04 5.46 4.43
N MET A 7 -17.70 5.07 3.33
CA MET A 7 -19.04 4.48 3.39
C MET A 7 -19.06 3.19 4.21
N VAL A 8 -18.10 2.28 3.96
CA VAL A 8 -18.05 1.00 4.67
C VAL A 8 -17.73 1.19 6.15
N ILE A 9 -16.77 2.06 6.49
CA ILE A 9 -16.41 2.33 7.88
C ILE A 9 -17.52 3.02 8.64
N ALA A 10 -18.33 3.87 8.00
CA ALA A 10 -19.48 4.50 8.63
C ALA A 10 -20.55 3.51 9.15
N PHE A 11 -20.61 2.30 8.57
CA PHE A 11 -21.48 1.21 9.03
C PHE A 11 -20.83 0.27 10.04
N LEU A 12 -19.49 0.29 10.14
CA LEU A 12 -18.73 -0.54 11.07
C LEU A 12 -18.43 0.25 12.35
N GLN A 13 -18.22 -0.46 13.46
CA GLN A 13 -17.73 0.20 14.68
C GLN A 13 -16.30 0.71 14.44
N PRO A 14 -15.99 1.97 14.82
CA PRO A 14 -14.67 2.53 14.68
C PRO A 14 -13.64 1.73 15.50
N SER A 15 -12.75 1.01 14.82
CA SER A 15 -11.66 0.26 15.45
C SER A 15 -10.48 0.15 14.48
N LEU A 16 -9.27 0.03 15.04
CA LEU A 16 -8.06 -0.16 14.24
C LEU A 16 -8.17 -1.35 13.28
N THR A 17 -8.68 -2.48 13.78
CA THR A 17 -8.84 -3.71 12.99
C THR A 17 -9.78 -3.52 11.80
N ASN A 18 -10.92 -2.85 12.02
CA ASN A 18 -11.90 -2.59 10.96
C ASN A 18 -11.30 -1.65 9.89
N VAL A 19 -10.61 -0.60 10.31
CA VAL A 19 -9.92 0.33 9.40
C VAL A 19 -8.90 -0.42 8.54
N MET A 20 -8.01 -1.22 9.17
CA MET A 20 -7.01 -2.00 8.45
C MET A 20 -7.63 -3.02 7.49
N ALA A 21 -8.69 -3.73 7.92
CA ALA A 21 -9.39 -4.70 7.08
C ALA A 21 -10.01 -4.03 5.85
N VAL A 22 -10.68 -2.89 6.02
CA VAL A 22 -11.33 -2.17 4.91
C VAL A 22 -10.30 -1.61 3.94
N ILE A 23 -9.20 -1.01 4.44
CA ILE A 23 -8.10 -0.53 3.58
C ILE A 23 -7.52 -1.69 2.77
N GLY A 24 -7.20 -2.82 3.42
CA GLY A 24 -6.67 -4.00 2.75
C GLY A 24 -7.61 -4.58 1.70
N LEU A 25 -8.90 -4.75 2.05
CA LEU A 25 -9.93 -5.27 1.14
C LEU A 25 -10.21 -4.35 -0.04
N THR A 26 -10.01 -3.06 0.09
CA THR A 26 -10.20 -2.10 -1.01
C THR A 26 -8.96 -1.89 -1.86
N ALA A 27 -7.77 -2.19 -1.35
CA ALA A 27 -6.50 -2.05 -2.05
C ALA A 27 -6.14 -3.26 -2.92
N TRP A 28 -6.49 -4.49 -2.48
CA TRP A 28 -6.10 -5.73 -3.16
C TRP A 28 -6.52 -5.84 -4.64
N PRO A 29 -7.69 -5.30 -5.10
CA PRO A 29 -8.07 -5.44 -6.50
C PRO A 29 -7.13 -4.69 -7.46
N SER A 30 -6.54 -3.58 -7.00
CA SER A 30 -5.56 -2.83 -7.78
C SER A 30 -4.25 -3.60 -7.92
N LEU A 31 -3.77 -4.19 -6.82
CA LEU A 31 -2.60 -5.06 -6.82
C LEU A 31 -2.84 -6.30 -7.69
N ALA A 32 -4.01 -6.94 -7.58
CA ALA A 32 -4.34 -8.12 -8.38
C ALA A 32 -4.36 -7.82 -9.89
N ARG A 33 -4.86 -6.65 -10.31
CA ARG A 33 -4.83 -6.22 -11.71
C ARG A 33 -3.40 -6.00 -12.21
N LEU A 34 -2.55 -5.37 -11.41
CA LEU A 34 -1.14 -5.16 -11.72
C LEU A 34 -0.44 -6.51 -11.89
N VAL A 35 -0.54 -7.40 -10.90
CA VAL A 35 0.07 -8.75 -10.95
C VAL A 35 -0.41 -9.54 -12.17
N ARG A 36 -1.70 -9.47 -12.48
CA ARG A 36 -2.24 -10.12 -13.69
C ARG A 36 -1.62 -9.55 -14.97
N GLY A 37 -1.47 -8.23 -15.06
CA GLY A 37 -0.84 -7.58 -16.21
C GLY A 37 0.60 -8.03 -16.40
N GLU A 38 1.40 -8.01 -15.32
CA GLU A 38 2.78 -8.47 -15.33
C GLU A 38 2.90 -9.96 -15.71
N CYS A 39 2.05 -10.82 -15.14
CA CYS A 39 2.03 -12.25 -15.49
C CYS A 39 1.71 -12.47 -16.97
N LEU A 40 0.80 -11.71 -17.56
CA LEU A 40 0.46 -11.82 -18.97
C LEU A 40 1.64 -11.39 -19.85
N THR A 41 2.32 -10.31 -19.50
CA THR A 41 3.49 -9.81 -20.22
C THR A 41 4.65 -10.82 -20.16
N ILE A 42 4.95 -11.35 -18.98
CA ILE A 42 6.04 -12.32 -18.79
C ILE A 42 5.73 -13.65 -19.49
N ARG A 43 4.48 -14.05 -19.50
CA ARG A 43 4.00 -15.28 -20.17
C ARG A 43 4.34 -15.33 -21.66
N GLU A 44 4.39 -14.19 -22.33
CA GLU A 44 4.69 -14.07 -23.76
C GLU A 44 6.21 -13.94 -24.05
N ARG A 45 7.07 -13.89 -23.01
CA ARG A 45 8.50 -13.82 -23.19
C ARG A 45 9.10 -15.14 -23.72
N GLU A 46 10.17 -15.04 -24.50
CA GLU A 46 10.83 -16.16 -25.21
C GLU A 46 11.23 -17.29 -24.26
N PHE A 47 11.79 -16.99 -23.09
CA PHE A 47 12.20 -18.02 -22.13
C PHE A 47 11.00 -18.83 -21.58
N VAL A 48 9.81 -18.23 -21.46
CA VAL A 48 8.59 -18.93 -21.05
C VAL A 48 8.07 -19.78 -22.20
N GLN A 49 8.15 -19.29 -23.44
CA GLN A 49 7.77 -20.03 -24.64
C GLN A 49 8.69 -21.25 -24.83
N ALA A 50 10.01 -21.08 -24.65
CA ALA A 50 10.96 -22.17 -24.70
C ALA A 50 10.66 -23.23 -23.60
N ALA A 51 10.38 -22.80 -22.37
CA ALA A 51 10.01 -23.72 -21.28
C ALA A 51 8.73 -24.52 -21.61
N ARG A 52 7.76 -23.93 -22.30
CA ARG A 52 6.57 -24.66 -22.80
C ARG A 52 6.91 -25.65 -23.90
N GLY A 53 7.78 -25.26 -24.84
CA GLY A 53 8.24 -26.14 -25.92
C GLY A 53 8.97 -27.38 -25.39
N LEU A 54 9.67 -27.24 -24.26
CA LEU A 54 10.31 -28.37 -23.55
C LEU A 54 9.34 -29.22 -22.73
N GLY A 55 8.02 -28.93 -22.76
CA GLY A 55 7.01 -29.74 -22.08
C GLY A 55 6.95 -29.55 -20.56
N LEU A 56 7.49 -28.46 -20.00
CA LEU A 56 7.38 -28.17 -18.56
C LEU A 56 5.93 -27.97 -18.13
N SER A 57 5.57 -28.48 -16.94
CA SER A 57 4.24 -28.34 -16.39
C SER A 57 3.90 -26.88 -16.11
N ARG A 58 2.60 -26.51 -16.23
CA ARG A 58 2.10 -25.14 -15.98
C ARG A 58 2.46 -24.61 -14.59
N ALA A 59 2.38 -25.48 -13.58
CA ALA A 59 2.75 -25.13 -12.21
C ALA A 59 4.23 -24.79 -12.09
N ARG A 60 5.11 -25.55 -12.73
CA ARG A 60 6.56 -25.30 -12.73
C ARG A 60 6.90 -24.01 -13.45
N ILE A 61 6.28 -23.75 -14.60
CA ILE A 61 6.45 -22.48 -15.34
C ILE A 61 5.99 -21.31 -14.47
N LEU A 62 4.86 -21.40 -13.79
CA LEU A 62 4.34 -20.35 -12.92
C LEU A 62 5.29 -20.07 -11.75
N LEU A 63 5.67 -21.10 -11.00
CA LEU A 63 6.42 -20.93 -9.75
C LEU A 63 7.91 -20.62 -9.96
N VAL A 64 8.52 -21.14 -11.03
CA VAL A 64 9.96 -21.02 -11.25
C VAL A 64 10.31 -19.91 -12.25
N HIS A 65 9.45 -19.67 -13.23
CA HIS A 65 9.75 -18.71 -14.30
C HIS A 65 8.94 -17.41 -14.21
N ILE A 66 7.66 -17.47 -13.85
CA ILE A 66 6.80 -16.27 -13.83
C ILE A 66 6.87 -15.57 -12.46
N LEU A 67 6.59 -16.30 -11.38
CA LEU A 67 6.47 -15.72 -10.04
C LEU A 67 7.71 -14.93 -9.59
N PRO A 68 8.95 -15.43 -9.74
CA PRO A 68 10.12 -14.65 -9.33
C PRO A 68 10.26 -13.32 -10.07
N ASN A 69 9.90 -13.29 -11.35
CA ASN A 69 9.95 -12.07 -12.17
C ASN A 69 8.83 -11.06 -11.85
N VAL A 70 7.71 -11.51 -11.27
CA VAL A 70 6.60 -10.64 -10.86
C VAL A 70 6.80 -10.11 -9.43
N LEU A 71 7.61 -10.77 -8.61
CA LEU A 71 7.84 -10.36 -7.22
C LEU A 71 8.38 -8.94 -7.08
N GLY A 72 9.29 -8.50 -7.96
CA GLY A 72 9.82 -7.14 -7.96
C GLY A 72 8.71 -6.08 -8.00
N PRO A 73 7.89 -6.02 -9.05
CA PRO A 73 6.74 -5.11 -9.13
C PRO A 73 5.76 -5.23 -7.96
N ILE A 74 5.53 -6.43 -7.42
CA ILE A 74 4.67 -6.64 -6.25
C ILE A 74 5.25 -5.95 -5.01
N ILE A 75 6.53 -6.17 -4.71
CA ILE A 75 7.21 -5.60 -3.54
C ILE A 75 7.21 -4.07 -3.61
N VAL A 76 7.57 -3.51 -4.77
CA VAL A 76 7.53 -2.06 -5.00
C VAL A 76 6.14 -1.49 -4.76
N THR A 77 5.11 -2.08 -5.37
CA THR A 77 3.73 -1.60 -5.23
C THR A 77 3.22 -1.76 -3.80
N ALA A 78 3.57 -2.84 -3.11
CA ALA A 78 3.21 -3.05 -1.71
C ALA A 78 3.87 -1.99 -0.81
N THR A 79 5.14 -1.67 -1.03
CA THR A 79 5.87 -0.66 -0.24
C THR A 79 5.26 0.73 -0.42
N LEU A 80 4.97 1.15 -1.66
CA LEU A 80 4.26 2.40 -1.95
C LEU A 80 2.84 2.41 -1.36
N GLY A 81 2.19 1.25 -1.34
CA GLY A 81 0.88 1.04 -0.73
C GLY A 81 0.84 1.34 0.77
N VAL A 82 1.93 1.10 1.51
CA VAL A 82 2.02 1.42 2.94
C VAL A 82 1.86 2.91 3.19
N GLY A 83 2.55 3.76 2.43
CA GLY A 83 2.42 5.21 2.53
C GLY A 83 0.97 5.68 2.30
N SER A 84 0.33 5.14 1.26
CA SER A 84 -1.09 5.43 0.97
C SER A 84 -2.04 4.95 2.08
N ALA A 85 -1.75 3.80 2.70
CA ALA A 85 -2.54 3.28 3.82
C ALA A 85 -2.42 4.17 5.07
N VAL A 86 -1.22 4.63 5.41
CA VAL A 86 -0.97 5.57 6.52
C VAL A 86 -1.73 6.89 6.31
N LEU A 87 -1.67 7.46 5.10
CA LEU A 87 -2.44 8.67 4.76
C LEU A 87 -3.95 8.45 4.89
N THR A 88 -4.44 7.32 4.40
CA THR A 88 -5.87 6.98 4.44
C THR A 88 -6.35 6.78 5.87
N GLU A 89 -5.59 6.05 6.70
CA GLU A 89 -5.89 5.87 8.12
C GLU A 89 -5.91 7.22 8.84
N SER A 90 -4.87 8.04 8.66
CA SER A 90 -4.76 9.35 9.31
C SER A 90 -5.92 10.28 8.92
N ALA A 91 -6.32 10.27 7.65
CA ALA A 91 -7.47 11.06 7.17
C ALA A 91 -8.80 10.56 7.76
N LEU A 92 -9.01 9.24 7.84
CA LEU A 92 -10.20 8.64 8.46
C LEU A 92 -10.27 8.94 9.95
N SER A 93 -9.15 8.81 10.66
CA SER A 93 -9.05 9.12 12.09
C SER A 93 -9.27 10.62 12.34
N PHE A 94 -8.73 11.50 11.49
CA PHE A 94 -8.97 12.93 11.54
C PHE A 94 -10.44 13.30 11.36
N LEU A 95 -11.17 12.57 10.51
CA LEU A 95 -12.62 12.74 10.31
C LEU A 95 -13.47 12.09 11.43
N GLY A 96 -12.82 11.45 12.42
CA GLY A 96 -13.51 10.78 13.52
C GLY A 96 -14.09 9.40 13.17
N LEU A 97 -13.79 8.86 12.00
CA LEU A 97 -14.25 7.55 11.51
C LEU A 97 -13.16 6.46 11.59
N GLY A 98 -11.94 6.82 11.99
CA GLY A 98 -10.82 5.91 12.11
C GLY A 98 -10.67 5.32 13.51
N VAL A 99 -9.41 5.24 13.95
CA VAL A 99 -9.03 4.75 15.27
C VAL A 99 -9.58 5.69 16.35
N GLN A 100 -10.22 5.13 17.39
CA GLN A 100 -10.80 5.92 18.48
C GLN A 100 -9.91 5.85 19.74
N PRO A 101 -9.91 6.91 20.58
CA PRO A 101 -9.32 6.83 21.92
C PRO A 101 -9.89 5.63 22.71
N PRO A 102 -9.09 4.95 23.55
CA PRO A 102 -7.75 5.33 24.01
C PRO A 102 -6.60 4.92 23.07
N THR A 103 -6.87 4.27 21.92
CA THR A 103 -5.82 3.84 21.00
C THR A 103 -5.23 5.07 20.27
N PRO A 104 -3.92 5.36 20.44
CA PRO A 104 -3.34 6.52 19.79
C PRO A 104 -3.12 6.30 18.30
N SER A 105 -3.45 7.30 17.48
CA SER A 105 -3.02 7.41 16.08
C SER A 105 -2.67 8.85 15.75
N TRP A 106 -1.84 9.07 14.76
CA TRP A 106 -1.48 10.44 14.35
C TRP A 106 -2.72 11.22 13.91
N GLY A 107 -3.68 10.55 13.26
CA GLY A 107 -4.92 11.17 12.81
C GLY A 107 -5.80 11.65 13.98
N ASN A 108 -5.97 10.87 15.04
CA ASN A 108 -6.78 11.31 16.18
C ASN A 108 -6.06 12.35 17.06
N ILE A 109 -4.71 12.35 17.12
CA ILE A 109 -3.95 13.44 17.74
C ILE A 109 -4.18 14.76 16.97
N LEU A 110 -4.17 14.71 15.63
CA LEU A 110 -4.49 15.85 14.77
C LEU A 110 -5.92 16.37 15.04
N THR A 111 -6.88 15.46 15.21
CA THR A 111 -8.27 15.83 15.54
C THR A 111 -8.35 16.55 16.87
N SER A 112 -7.70 16.04 17.89
CA SER A 112 -7.64 16.68 19.20
C SER A 112 -6.89 18.01 19.16
N GLY A 113 -5.85 18.11 18.34
CA GLY A 113 -5.00 19.31 18.22
C GLY A 113 -5.68 20.48 17.54
N LYS A 114 -6.68 20.23 16.66
CA LYS A 114 -7.34 21.32 15.89
C LYS A 114 -8.02 22.38 16.78
N ASP A 115 -8.59 21.96 17.90
CA ASP A 115 -9.29 22.86 18.84
C ASP A 115 -8.32 23.72 19.67
N TYR A 116 -7.04 23.32 19.71
CA TYR A 116 -5.97 23.98 20.47
C TYR A 116 -4.94 24.69 19.59
N LEU A 117 -5.19 24.86 18.29
CA LEU A 117 -4.22 25.42 17.33
C LEU A 117 -3.65 26.80 17.78
N HIS A 118 -4.46 27.62 18.42
CA HIS A 118 -4.03 28.96 18.89
C HIS A 118 -3.18 28.92 20.16
N ILE A 119 -3.23 27.83 20.93
CA ILE A 119 -2.57 27.69 22.24
C ILE A 119 -1.44 26.67 22.16
N ALA A 120 -1.69 25.54 21.47
CA ALA A 120 -0.81 24.40 21.42
C ALA A 120 -0.67 23.86 19.97
N TRP A 121 -0.21 24.73 19.06
CA TRP A 121 -0.02 24.43 17.62
C TRP A 121 0.83 23.17 17.37
N TRP A 122 1.74 22.85 18.29
CA TRP A 122 2.61 21.67 18.18
C TRP A 122 1.85 20.34 18.20
N LEU A 123 0.64 20.29 18.79
CA LEU A 123 -0.23 19.08 18.78
C LEU A 123 -0.69 18.72 17.37
N SER A 124 -0.71 19.67 16.45
CA SER A 124 -1.05 19.40 15.04
C SER A 124 0.20 19.28 14.16
N VAL A 125 1.23 20.07 14.44
CA VAL A 125 2.44 20.11 13.60
C VAL A 125 3.25 18.82 13.72
N PHE A 126 3.51 18.31 14.92
CA PHE A 126 4.34 17.11 15.10
C PHE A 126 3.71 15.85 14.50
N PRO A 127 2.42 15.52 14.72
CA PRO A 127 1.81 14.38 14.05
C PRO A 127 1.75 14.54 12.53
N GLY A 128 1.49 15.77 12.04
CA GLY A 128 1.51 16.06 10.61
C GLY A 128 2.89 15.80 9.99
N ILE A 129 3.97 16.24 10.64
CA ILE A 129 5.35 15.94 10.20
C ILE A 129 5.63 14.45 10.28
N ALA A 130 5.18 13.75 11.34
CA ALA A 130 5.36 12.31 11.47
C ALA A 130 4.71 11.54 10.31
N VAL A 131 3.47 11.89 9.94
CA VAL A 131 2.79 11.31 8.77
C VAL A 131 3.58 11.62 7.50
N LEU A 132 3.97 12.88 7.28
CA LEU A 132 4.73 13.31 6.10
C LEU A 132 6.04 12.52 5.96
N VAL A 133 6.85 12.47 7.02
CA VAL A 133 8.15 11.77 7.01
C VAL A 133 7.95 10.28 6.75
N THR A 134 6.96 9.67 7.38
CA THR A 134 6.66 8.25 7.16
C THR A 134 6.28 7.96 5.71
N VAL A 135 5.39 8.77 5.13
CA VAL A 135 4.96 8.60 3.72
C VAL A 135 6.14 8.82 2.78
N LEU A 136 6.95 9.85 3.00
CA LEU A 136 8.15 10.09 2.19
C LEU A 136 9.16 8.95 2.30
N ALA A 137 9.40 8.43 3.51
CA ALA A 137 10.31 7.31 3.73
C ALA A 137 9.87 6.06 2.97
N TYR A 138 8.59 5.71 3.02
CA TYR A 138 8.06 4.55 2.26
C TYR A 138 8.07 4.78 0.75
N ASN A 139 7.84 6.00 0.27
CA ASN A 139 7.93 6.32 -1.14
C ASN A 139 9.38 6.20 -1.65
N LEU A 140 10.35 6.79 -0.95
CA LEU A 140 11.77 6.69 -1.29
C LEU A 140 12.27 5.24 -1.23
N LEU A 141 11.81 4.47 -0.23
CA LEU A 141 12.13 3.05 -0.11
C LEU A 141 11.53 2.24 -1.27
N GLY A 142 10.30 2.56 -1.68
CA GLY A 142 9.65 1.94 -2.83
C GLY A 142 10.36 2.24 -4.16
N GLU A 143 10.79 3.49 -4.37
CA GLU A 143 11.59 3.90 -5.51
C GLU A 143 12.97 3.21 -5.52
N GLY A 144 13.68 3.23 -4.39
CA GLY A 144 14.97 2.54 -4.28
C GLY A 144 14.85 1.03 -4.51
N LEU A 145 13.80 0.38 -4.03
CA LEU A 145 13.53 -1.03 -4.34
C LEU A 145 13.23 -1.26 -5.82
N ARG A 146 12.53 -0.34 -6.47
CA ARG A 146 12.28 -0.40 -7.90
C ARG A 146 13.58 -0.35 -8.69
N ASP A 147 14.47 0.58 -8.35
CA ASP A 147 15.75 0.75 -9.04
C ASP A 147 16.64 -0.49 -8.91
N VAL A 148 16.66 -1.10 -7.73
CA VAL A 148 17.44 -2.33 -7.48
C VAL A 148 16.82 -3.57 -8.14
N LEU A 149 15.50 -3.63 -8.23
CA LEU A 149 14.78 -4.79 -8.76
C LEU A 149 14.46 -4.69 -10.27
N ASP A 150 14.73 -3.54 -10.91
CA ASP A 150 14.54 -3.39 -12.36
C ASP A 150 15.84 -3.76 -13.12
N PRO A 151 15.87 -4.92 -13.81
CA PRO A 151 17.07 -5.38 -14.51
C PRO A 151 17.41 -4.55 -15.77
N ARG A 152 16.65 -3.50 -16.08
CA ARG A 152 16.85 -2.67 -17.27
C ARG A 152 17.84 -1.52 -17.08
N LEU A 153 18.32 -1.29 -15.87
CA LEU A 153 19.27 -0.21 -15.56
C LEU A 153 20.75 -0.63 -15.75
N GLU A 154 21.03 -1.89 -16.14
CA GLU A 154 22.38 -2.39 -16.39
C GLU A 154 22.80 -2.41 -17.88
N THR A 155 22.17 -1.58 -18.74
CA THR A 155 22.58 -1.43 -20.16
C THR A 155 22.95 -0.01 -20.52
#